data_66f9af41ffd9d686a48be68b8db42b7b
#
_entry.id   66f9af41ffd9d686a48be68b8db42b7b
#
_cell.length_a   1.000
_cell.length_b   1.000
_cell.length_c   1.000
_cell.angle_alpha   90.00
_cell.angle_beta   90.00
_cell.angle_gamma   90.00
#
_symmetry.space_group_name_H-M   'P 1'
#
loop_
_entity.id
_entity.type
_entity.pdbx_description
1 polymer ?
#
loop_
_entity_poly.entity_id
_entity_poly.type
_entity_poly.pdbx_seq_one_letter_code
_entity_poly.pdbx_strand_id
1 'polypeptide(L)'
;MTTANIDAFIVAGGLSPWLKAYAGTEHRCLAPLGDKRLIDYIIAALQGSGRIRRIVVAAPPEALALLEGTLPADVLLCEAAGDLPATAFAASEALGPDASEKLLGVCDDIPLLTSLAVRDFLAACHAF
;
A
#
# COMPACT_ATOMS: atom_id res chain seq x y z
N MET A 1 17.77 -18.22 6.67
CA MET A 1 17.04 -17.72 5.49
C MET A 1 15.79 -16.96 5.93
N THR A 2 15.59 -15.79 5.41
CA THR A 2 14.42 -14.97 5.76
C THR A 2 13.31 -15.22 4.74
N THR A 3 12.13 -15.54 5.21
CA THR A 3 10.97 -15.75 4.38
C THR A 3 9.99 -14.57 4.49
N ALA A 4 9.18 -14.38 3.47
CA ALA A 4 8.13 -13.37 3.49
C ALA A 4 7.03 -13.83 4.47
N ASN A 5 6.91 -13.14 5.59
CA ASN A 5 5.99 -13.54 6.67
C ASN A 5 5.15 -12.38 7.22
N ILE A 6 5.27 -11.21 6.63
CA ILE A 6 4.53 -10.03 7.07
C ILE A 6 3.62 -9.57 5.93
N ASP A 7 2.37 -9.31 6.25
CA ASP A 7 1.44 -8.69 5.33
C ASP A 7 1.54 -7.17 5.44
N ALA A 8 1.26 -6.47 4.36
CA ALA A 8 1.31 -5.02 4.33
C ALA A 8 -0.02 -4.45 3.83
N PHE A 9 -0.33 -3.24 4.26
CA PHE A 9 -1.42 -2.49 3.67
C PHE A 9 -0.94 -1.10 3.30
N ILE A 10 -1.45 -0.60 2.17
CA ILE A 10 -1.14 0.74 1.69
C ILE A 10 -2.36 1.61 1.93
N VAL A 11 -2.17 2.72 2.65
CA VAL A 11 -3.24 3.69 2.90
C VAL A 11 -3.29 4.63 1.72
N ALA A 12 -4.23 4.41 0.82
CA ALA A 12 -4.33 5.12 -0.46
C ALA A 12 -5.54 6.06 -0.53
N GLY A 13 -5.96 6.59 0.63
CA GLY A 13 -7.11 7.49 0.73
C GLY A 13 -6.78 8.96 0.58
N GLY A 14 -5.53 9.32 0.31
CA GLY A 14 -5.11 10.70 0.26
C GLY A 14 -5.68 11.48 -0.92
N LEU A 15 -6.24 12.65 -0.63
CA LEU A 15 -6.75 13.58 -1.62
C LEU A 15 -5.96 14.88 -1.57
N SER A 16 -5.60 15.39 -2.75
CA SER A 16 -4.96 16.69 -2.92
C SER A 16 -5.63 17.41 -4.06
N PRO A 17 -6.63 18.29 -3.77
CA PRO A 17 -7.41 18.94 -4.81
C PRO A 17 -6.57 19.73 -5.83
N TRP A 18 -5.46 20.34 -5.38
CA TRP A 18 -4.55 21.07 -6.26
C TRP A 18 -3.91 20.17 -7.32
N LEU A 19 -3.82 18.88 -7.05
CA LEU A 19 -3.16 17.92 -7.93
C LEU A 19 -3.93 17.72 -9.25
N LYS A 20 -5.22 17.95 -9.24
CA LYS A 20 -6.06 17.74 -10.43
C LYS A 20 -5.59 18.57 -11.61
N ALA A 21 -5.13 19.79 -11.38
CA ALA A 21 -4.64 20.68 -12.45
C ALA A 21 -3.38 20.13 -13.13
N TYR A 22 -2.57 19.34 -12.42
CA TYR A 22 -1.30 18.83 -12.93
C TYR A 22 -1.37 17.37 -13.36
N ALA A 23 -2.15 16.57 -12.66
CA ALA A 23 -2.15 15.12 -12.84
C ALA A 23 -3.48 14.55 -13.36
N GLY A 24 -4.51 15.37 -13.46
CA GLY A 24 -5.83 14.93 -13.89
C GLY A 24 -6.60 14.16 -12.83
N THR A 25 -6.08 14.07 -11.60
CA THR A 25 -6.72 13.36 -10.50
C THR A 25 -6.42 14.04 -9.17
N GLU A 26 -7.32 13.96 -8.23
CA GLU A 26 -7.12 14.41 -6.86
C GLU A 26 -6.58 13.30 -5.96
N HIS A 27 -6.64 12.04 -6.40
CA HIS A 27 -6.15 10.89 -5.64
C HIS A 27 -4.65 10.77 -5.79
N ARG A 28 -3.90 10.96 -4.70
CA ARG A 28 -2.43 10.92 -4.74
C ARG A 28 -1.90 9.59 -5.25
N CYS A 29 -2.53 8.48 -4.85
CA CYS A 29 -2.07 7.16 -5.26
C CYS A 29 -2.09 6.94 -6.77
N LEU A 30 -2.96 7.66 -7.49
CA LEU A 30 -3.10 7.56 -8.94
C LEU A 30 -2.24 8.58 -9.70
N ALA A 31 -1.57 9.49 -9.00
CA ALA A 31 -0.78 10.53 -9.64
C ALA A 31 0.37 9.92 -10.44
N PRO A 32 0.56 10.34 -11.69
CA PRO A 32 1.68 9.84 -12.49
C PRO A 32 3.01 10.43 -12.04
N LEU A 33 4.04 9.60 -12.04
CA LEU A 33 5.40 10.00 -11.79
C LEU A 33 6.29 9.22 -12.75
N GLY A 34 6.77 9.86 -13.80
CA GLY A 34 7.43 9.16 -14.88
C GLY A 34 6.44 8.28 -15.64
N ASP A 35 6.77 7.02 -15.81
CA ASP A 35 5.95 6.06 -16.56
C ASP A 35 4.99 5.25 -15.68
N LYS A 36 4.96 5.54 -14.37
CA LYS A 36 4.14 4.80 -13.40
C LYS A 36 3.40 5.77 -12.48
N ARG A 37 2.43 5.22 -11.74
CA ARG A 37 1.70 5.97 -10.70
C ARG A 37 2.43 5.82 -9.37
N LEU A 38 2.16 6.73 -8.42
CA LEU A 38 2.76 6.66 -7.09
C LEU A 38 2.54 5.29 -6.45
N ILE A 39 1.32 4.74 -6.54
CA ILE A 39 0.99 3.43 -5.96
C ILE A 39 1.86 2.31 -6.54
N ASP A 40 2.20 2.39 -7.83
CA ASP A 40 2.98 1.35 -8.49
C ASP A 40 4.40 1.25 -7.94
N TYR A 41 5.02 2.42 -7.63
CA TYR A 41 6.35 2.44 -7.01
C TYR A 41 6.36 1.83 -5.62
N ILE A 42 5.31 2.09 -4.84
CA ILE A 42 5.20 1.58 -3.47
C ILE A 42 5.00 0.06 -3.49
N ILE A 43 4.11 -0.44 -4.34
CA ILE A 43 3.89 -1.88 -4.50
C ILE A 43 5.18 -2.57 -4.92
N ALA A 44 5.89 -2.01 -5.90
CA ALA A 44 7.15 -2.59 -6.38
C ALA A 44 8.20 -2.66 -5.26
N ALA A 45 8.30 -1.62 -4.43
CA ALA A 45 9.24 -1.61 -3.31
C ALA A 45 8.91 -2.70 -2.27
N LEU A 46 7.64 -2.86 -1.96
CA LEU A 46 7.18 -3.88 -1.01
C LEU A 46 7.43 -5.29 -1.57
N GLN A 47 7.06 -5.54 -2.81
CA GLN A 47 7.26 -6.85 -3.45
C GLN A 47 8.74 -7.18 -3.60
N GLY A 48 9.55 -6.20 -3.98
CA GLY A 48 10.98 -6.38 -4.18
C GLY A 48 11.76 -6.63 -2.90
N SER A 49 11.20 -6.31 -1.74
CA SER A 49 11.87 -6.51 -0.45
C SER A 49 12.06 -7.99 -0.11
N GLY A 50 11.21 -8.86 -0.62
CA GLY A 50 11.22 -10.28 -0.27
C GLY A 50 10.75 -10.56 1.15
N ARG A 51 10.20 -9.56 1.85
CA ARG A 51 9.73 -9.68 3.23
C ARG A 51 8.23 -9.58 3.38
N ILE A 52 7.54 -9.16 2.32
CA ILE A 52 6.10 -8.96 2.35
C ILE A 52 5.42 -10.15 1.68
N ARG A 53 4.48 -10.76 2.40
CA ARG A 53 3.75 -11.92 1.93
C ARG A 53 2.58 -11.53 1.03
N ARG A 54 1.73 -10.62 1.52
CA ARG A 54 0.57 -10.12 0.77
C ARG A 54 0.43 -8.63 0.97
N ILE A 55 -0.21 -7.97 -0.01
CA ILE A 55 -0.43 -6.52 0.02
C ILE A 55 -1.92 -6.25 -0.14
N VAL A 56 -2.47 -5.37 0.70
CA VAL A 56 -3.81 -4.83 0.57
C VAL A 56 -3.70 -3.34 0.32
N VAL A 57 -4.40 -2.85 -0.70
CA VAL A 57 -4.54 -1.41 -0.93
C VAL A 57 -5.89 -0.98 -0.38
N ALA A 58 -5.88 -0.09 0.60
CA ALA A 58 -7.08 0.46 1.20
C ALA A 58 -7.33 1.86 0.65
N ALA A 59 -8.46 2.07 -0.01
CA ALA A 59 -8.76 3.32 -0.70
C ALA A 59 -10.27 3.61 -0.64
N PRO A 60 -10.68 4.88 -0.85
CA PRO A 60 -12.10 5.20 -0.95
C PRO A 60 -12.71 4.59 -2.23
N PRO A 61 -14.05 4.43 -2.27
CA PRO A 61 -14.71 3.77 -3.39
C PRO A 61 -14.35 4.32 -4.77
N GLU A 62 -14.20 5.63 -4.89
CA GLU A 62 -13.85 6.27 -6.16
C GLU A 62 -12.48 5.83 -6.66
N ALA A 63 -11.50 5.76 -5.76
CA ALA A 63 -10.15 5.31 -6.09
C ALA A 63 -10.12 3.81 -6.36
N LEU A 64 -10.88 3.02 -5.59
CA LEU A 64 -10.98 1.58 -5.81
C LEU A 64 -11.48 1.25 -7.21
N ALA A 65 -12.49 1.97 -7.68
CA ALA A 65 -13.03 1.77 -9.02
C ALA A 65 -11.98 2.01 -10.10
N LEU A 66 -11.07 2.98 -9.88
CA LEU A 66 -10.00 3.29 -10.83
C LEU A 66 -8.80 2.34 -10.71
N LEU A 67 -8.60 1.75 -9.54
CA LEU A 67 -7.50 0.80 -9.31
C LEU A 67 -7.85 -0.61 -9.77
N GLU A 68 -9.11 -0.97 -9.74
CA GLU A 68 -9.55 -2.33 -10.05
C GLU A 68 -9.08 -2.76 -11.43
N GLY A 69 -8.47 -3.94 -11.50
CA GLY A 69 -7.96 -4.50 -12.76
C GLY A 69 -6.65 -3.89 -13.25
N THR A 70 -6.07 -2.93 -12.52
CA THR A 70 -4.84 -2.24 -12.92
C THR A 70 -3.63 -2.61 -12.05
N LEU A 71 -3.84 -3.36 -10.97
CA LEU A 71 -2.79 -3.77 -10.05
C LEU A 71 -2.38 -5.23 -10.30
N PRO A 72 -1.22 -5.66 -9.77
CA PRO A 72 -0.87 -7.08 -9.83
C PRO A 72 -1.99 -7.96 -9.27
N ALA A 73 -2.17 -9.14 -9.84
CA ALA A 73 -3.31 -10.01 -9.53
C ALA A 73 -3.34 -10.46 -8.06
N ASP A 74 -2.19 -10.49 -7.41
CA ASP A 74 -2.06 -10.91 -6.01
C ASP A 74 -2.23 -9.77 -5.00
N VAL A 75 -2.45 -8.55 -5.47
CA VAL A 75 -2.71 -7.39 -4.60
C VAL A 75 -4.21 -7.30 -4.34
N LEU A 76 -4.58 -7.24 -3.06
CA LEU A 76 -5.97 -7.16 -2.64
C LEU A 76 -6.41 -5.70 -2.50
N LEU A 77 -7.70 -5.46 -2.65
CA LEU A 77 -8.30 -4.14 -2.46
C LEU A 77 -9.30 -4.20 -1.31
N CYS A 78 -9.36 -3.14 -0.52
CA CYS A 78 -10.42 -2.96 0.46
C CYS A 78 -10.77 -1.47 0.59
N GLU A 79 -11.94 -1.19 1.13
CA GLU A 79 -12.36 0.19 1.36
C GLU A 79 -11.67 0.75 2.60
N ALA A 80 -11.10 1.95 2.47
CA ALA A 80 -10.48 2.64 3.59
C ALA A 80 -11.55 3.06 4.61
N ALA A 81 -11.20 2.93 5.89
CA ALA A 81 -12.06 3.36 6.97
C ALA A 81 -11.74 4.80 7.38
N GLY A 82 -12.44 5.31 8.41
CA GLY A 82 -12.36 6.71 8.79
C GLY A 82 -11.03 7.16 9.38
N ASP A 83 -10.27 6.25 9.98
CA ASP A 83 -8.97 6.54 10.58
C ASP A 83 -7.99 5.40 10.34
N LEU A 84 -6.74 5.60 10.74
CA LEU A 84 -5.70 4.62 10.51
C LEU A 84 -5.94 3.29 11.23
N PRO A 85 -6.29 3.25 12.52
CA PRO A 85 -6.59 1.98 13.18
C PRO A 85 -7.74 1.22 12.53
N ALA A 86 -8.81 1.91 12.16
CA ALA A 86 -9.95 1.29 11.49
C ALA A 86 -9.58 0.76 10.11
N THR A 87 -8.72 1.48 9.38
CA THR A 87 -8.23 1.03 8.07
C THR A 87 -7.34 -0.21 8.22
N ALA A 88 -6.47 -0.24 9.24
CA ALA A 88 -5.66 -1.42 9.52
C ALA A 88 -6.54 -2.64 9.83
N PHE A 89 -7.62 -2.45 10.58
CA PHE A 89 -8.59 -3.51 10.87
C PHE A 89 -9.27 -3.99 9.59
N ALA A 90 -9.71 -3.06 8.72
CA ALA A 90 -10.33 -3.41 7.45
C ALA A 90 -9.37 -4.20 6.55
N ALA A 91 -8.10 -3.84 6.53
CA ALA A 91 -7.07 -4.57 5.77
C ALA A 91 -6.89 -5.99 6.34
N SER A 92 -6.87 -6.12 7.66
CA SER A 92 -6.78 -7.42 8.31
C SER A 92 -7.97 -8.32 7.96
N GLU A 93 -9.17 -7.76 7.94
CA GLU A 93 -10.38 -8.47 7.53
C GLU A 93 -10.27 -8.95 6.08
N ALA A 94 -9.77 -8.10 5.18
CA ALA A 94 -9.59 -8.44 3.77
C ALA A 94 -8.57 -9.58 3.59
N LEU A 95 -7.56 -9.65 4.45
CA LEU A 95 -6.56 -10.72 4.42
C LEU A 95 -7.10 -12.05 4.95
N GLY A 96 -8.08 -12.00 5.82
CA GLY A 96 -8.72 -13.19 6.36
C GLY A 96 -8.03 -13.78 7.60
N PRO A 97 -8.44 -15.02 8.00
CA PRO A 97 -7.97 -15.61 9.26
C PRO A 97 -6.47 -15.89 9.32
N ASP A 98 -5.82 -16.00 8.18
CA ASP A 98 -4.38 -16.27 8.12
C ASP A 98 -3.54 -14.99 7.94
N ALA A 99 -4.12 -13.83 8.18
CA ALA A 99 -3.38 -12.59 8.19
C ALA A 99 -2.22 -12.67 9.18
N SER A 100 -1.09 -12.03 8.83
CA SER A 100 0.06 -12.01 9.73
C SER A 100 -0.28 -11.29 11.03
N GLU A 101 0.38 -11.69 12.12
CA GLU A 101 0.16 -11.10 13.44
C GLU A 101 0.46 -9.60 13.45
N LYS A 102 1.47 -9.20 12.70
CA LYS A 102 1.85 -7.80 12.55
C LYS A 102 1.67 -7.39 11.10
N LEU A 103 1.18 -6.18 10.91
CA LEU A 103 0.99 -5.59 9.58
C LEU A 103 1.91 -4.40 9.42
N LEU A 104 2.50 -4.27 8.22
CA LEU A 104 3.24 -3.07 7.85
C LEU A 104 2.28 -2.11 7.15
N GLY A 105 2.08 -0.93 7.73
CA GLY A 105 1.29 0.13 7.09
C GLY A 105 2.19 1.09 6.33
N VAL A 106 1.80 1.44 5.11
CA VAL A 106 2.58 2.32 4.23
C VAL A 106 1.66 3.40 3.67
N CYS A 107 2.14 4.65 3.63
CA CYS A 107 1.42 5.76 3.04
C CYS A 107 1.55 5.77 1.52
N ASP A 108 0.64 6.48 0.84
CA ASP A 108 0.60 6.53 -0.62
C ASP A 108 1.43 7.66 -1.24
N ASP A 109 2.15 8.44 -0.43
CA ASP A 109 2.87 9.62 -0.86
C ASP A 109 4.40 9.50 -0.71
N ILE A 110 4.91 8.27 -0.72
CA ILE A 110 6.35 8.01 -0.60
C ILE A 110 6.87 7.19 -1.79
N PRO A 111 6.81 7.74 -3.02
CA PRO A 111 7.19 6.98 -4.23
C PRO A 111 8.66 6.61 -4.29
N LEU A 112 9.52 7.24 -3.48
CA LEU A 112 10.95 6.94 -3.43
C LEU A 112 11.30 5.84 -2.44
N LEU A 113 10.30 5.21 -1.83
CA LEU A 113 10.51 4.03 -0.99
C LEU A 113 11.24 2.95 -1.78
N THR A 114 12.28 2.38 -1.18
CA THR A 114 13.06 1.31 -1.80
C THR A 114 12.85 -0.02 -1.09
N SER A 115 13.10 -1.10 -1.80
CA SER A 115 13.05 -2.45 -1.19
C SER A 115 14.06 -2.59 -0.05
N LEU A 116 15.23 -1.94 -0.17
CA LEU A 116 16.22 -1.94 0.90
C LEU A 116 15.69 -1.23 2.15
N ALA A 117 15.03 -0.09 1.98
CA ALA A 117 14.45 0.64 3.11
C ALA A 117 13.38 -0.20 3.82
N VAL A 118 12.56 -0.93 3.07
CA VAL A 118 11.56 -1.85 3.64
C VAL A 118 12.26 -2.93 4.47
N ARG A 119 13.29 -3.55 3.92
CA ARG A 119 14.05 -4.60 4.64
C ARG A 119 14.70 -4.06 5.91
N ASP A 120 15.31 -2.87 5.83
CA ASP A 120 15.99 -2.27 6.97
C ASP A 120 15.00 -1.90 8.08
N PHE A 121 13.85 -1.35 7.70
CA PHE A 121 12.80 -1.02 8.66
C PHE A 121 12.29 -2.27 9.38
N LEU A 122 11.99 -3.33 8.64
CA LEU A 122 11.48 -4.57 9.22
C LEU A 122 12.53 -5.25 10.09
N ALA A 123 13.81 -5.20 9.69
CA ALA A 123 14.91 -5.72 10.52
C ALA A 123 15.01 -4.96 11.84
N ALA A 124 14.86 -3.65 11.82
CA ALA A 124 14.85 -2.83 13.04
C ALA A 124 13.65 -3.17 13.93
N CYS A 125 12.49 -3.45 13.35
CA CYS A 125 11.29 -3.82 14.10
C CYS A 125 11.44 -5.16 14.83
N HIS A 126 12.26 -6.06 14.34
CA HIS A 126 12.53 -7.33 15.01
C HIS A 126 13.26 -7.17 16.35
N ALA A 127 13.85 -5.99 16.59
CA ALA A 127 14.51 -5.71 17.86
C ALA A 127 13.52 -5.42 19.00
N PHE A 128 12.24 -5.32 18.70
CA PHE A 128 11.21 -4.94 19.68
C PHE A 128 10.11 -6.01 19.86
#